data_4499c150c5261b53b0ae28668f048833
#
_entry.id   4499c150c5261b53b0ae28668f048833
#
_cell.length_a   1.000
_cell.length_b   1.000
_cell.length_c   1.000
_cell.angle_alpha   90.00
_cell.angle_beta   90.00
_cell.angle_gamma   90.00
#
_symmetry.space_group_name_H-M   'P 1'
#
loop_
_entity.id
_entity.type
_entity.pdbx_description
1 polymer ?
#
loop_
_entity_poly.entity_id
_entity_poly.type
_entity_poly.pdbx_seq_one_letter_code
_entity_poly.pdbx_strand_id
1 'polypeptide(L)'
;DTPVSERVHIGFFGLRNAGKSSVVNAVTGQEVALVSEIRGTTTDPVSKAMELLPLGPVTIIDTPGFDDEGTLGAERVRRTKQVLNRTDVAVLVVDAAAGNTDCDRELIGIFKEKDIPYLVAYNKADLQPADWVAPADGVAVSALTGAGIKEFKDRLAVTAHTEGAEKRIVGDLIRPGDFVVLVTPIDSAAPKGRLILPQQQTLRDVLDSDATGIVVKETGLRETLASLGKKPALVITDSQAFTKVSADTPEDVPLTSFSILMARYK
;
A
#
# COMPACT_ATOMS: atom_id res chain seq x y z
N ASP A 1 -4.18 -11.41 -14.03
CA ASP A 1 -4.88 -10.52 -13.07
C ASP A 1 -4.05 -10.46 -11.79
N THR A 2 -3.51 -9.29 -11.48
CA THR A 2 -2.75 -9.06 -10.24
C THR A 2 -3.71 -9.14 -9.04
N PRO A 3 -3.37 -9.90 -7.99
CA PRO A 3 -4.19 -9.98 -6.79
C PRO A 3 -4.44 -8.59 -6.17
N VAL A 4 -5.57 -8.41 -5.51
CA VAL A 4 -5.93 -7.12 -4.88
C VAL A 4 -4.90 -6.70 -3.82
N SER A 5 -4.27 -7.66 -3.14
CA SER A 5 -3.25 -7.44 -2.11
C SER A 5 -1.89 -6.93 -2.64
N GLU A 6 -1.68 -6.94 -3.95
CA GLU A 6 -0.43 -6.48 -4.59
C GLU A 6 -0.59 -5.13 -5.30
N ARG A 7 -1.77 -4.49 -5.17
CA ARG A 7 -2.06 -3.21 -5.79
C ARG A 7 -1.84 -2.08 -4.80
N VAL A 8 -1.24 -0.99 -5.26
CA VAL A 8 -1.14 0.23 -4.46
C VAL A 8 -2.54 0.87 -4.36
N HIS A 9 -3.00 1.09 -3.16
CA HIS A 9 -4.29 1.72 -2.88
C HIS A 9 -4.13 3.23 -2.75
N ILE A 10 -4.69 3.97 -3.69
CA ILE A 10 -4.60 5.43 -3.74
C ILE A 10 -5.94 6.02 -3.31
N GLY A 11 -5.96 6.69 -2.15
CA GLY A 11 -7.14 7.40 -1.65
C GLY A 11 -7.16 8.85 -2.12
N PHE A 12 -8.23 9.27 -2.81
CA PHE A 12 -8.42 10.67 -3.20
C PHE A 12 -9.35 11.38 -2.21
N PHE A 13 -8.86 12.48 -1.66
CA PHE A 13 -9.53 13.32 -0.67
C PHE A 13 -9.63 14.76 -1.18
N GLY A 14 -10.52 15.54 -0.64
CA GLY A 14 -10.66 16.96 -0.97
C GLY A 14 -12.08 17.47 -0.82
N LEU A 15 -12.23 18.79 -0.78
CA LEU A 15 -13.51 19.46 -0.69
C LEU A 15 -14.32 19.31 -1.98
N ARG A 16 -15.65 19.47 -1.89
CA ARG A 16 -16.61 19.23 -2.96
C ARG A 16 -16.25 19.97 -4.27
N ASN A 17 -15.79 21.20 -4.21
CA ASN A 17 -15.53 22.02 -5.39
C ASN A 17 -14.04 22.06 -5.83
N ALA A 18 -13.15 21.34 -5.16
CA ALA A 18 -11.73 21.27 -5.52
C ALA A 18 -11.47 20.58 -6.87
N GLY A 19 -12.47 19.90 -7.43
CA GLY A 19 -12.36 19.18 -8.71
C GLY A 19 -11.77 17.79 -8.57
N LYS A 20 -11.97 17.13 -7.42
CA LYS A 20 -11.45 15.79 -7.11
C LYS A 20 -11.76 14.78 -8.23
N SER A 21 -13.03 14.64 -8.63
CA SER A 21 -13.42 13.71 -9.70
C SER A 21 -12.77 14.05 -11.06
N SER A 22 -12.59 15.34 -11.37
CA SER A 22 -11.90 15.77 -12.57
C SER A 22 -10.41 15.39 -12.54
N VAL A 23 -9.75 15.53 -11.39
CA VAL A 23 -8.34 15.11 -11.20
C VAL A 23 -8.23 13.59 -11.33
N VAL A 24 -9.12 12.82 -10.69
CA VAL A 24 -9.16 11.36 -10.83
C VAL A 24 -9.28 10.95 -12.30
N ASN A 25 -10.20 11.57 -13.06
CA ASN A 25 -10.36 11.30 -14.48
C ASN A 25 -9.12 11.66 -15.31
N ALA A 26 -8.53 12.83 -15.05
CA ALA A 26 -7.32 13.27 -15.74
C ALA A 26 -6.11 12.36 -15.46
N VAL A 27 -5.96 11.90 -14.21
CA VAL A 27 -4.88 11.01 -13.81
C VAL A 27 -5.06 9.61 -14.40
N THR A 28 -6.28 9.11 -14.46
CA THR A 28 -6.58 7.75 -14.95
C THR A 28 -6.70 7.66 -16.47
N GLY A 29 -6.87 8.80 -17.16
CA GLY A 29 -7.11 8.85 -18.60
C GLY A 29 -8.43 8.22 -19.04
N GLN A 30 -9.34 8.01 -18.12
CA GLN A 30 -10.68 7.43 -18.34
C GLN A 30 -11.72 8.33 -17.68
N GLU A 31 -12.91 8.42 -18.26
CA GLU A 31 -14.07 8.92 -17.52
C GLU A 31 -14.42 7.88 -16.42
N VAL A 32 -13.66 7.94 -15.35
CA VAL A 32 -14.00 7.24 -14.12
C VAL A 32 -14.99 8.13 -13.37
N ALA A 33 -16.16 8.37 -13.97
CA ALA A 33 -17.28 8.85 -13.21
C ALA A 33 -17.62 7.73 -12.23
N LEU A 34 -17.09 7.84 -11.03
CA LEU A 34 -17.58 7.09 -9.86
C LEU A 34 -18.93 7.71 -9.47
N VAL A 35 -19.85 7.71 -10.45
CA VAL A 35 -21.26 8.03 -10.19
C VAL A 35 -21.83 6.79 -9.52
N SER A 36 -22.02 6.87 -8.23
CA SER A 36 -23.01 6.06 -7.55
C SER A 36 -24.36 6.36 -8.22
N GLU A 37 -24.81 5.48 -9.11
CA GLU A 37 -26.12 5.58 -9.78
C GLU A 37 -27.30 5.36 -8.84
N ILE A 38 -27.08 5.25 -7.54
CA ILE A 38 -28.16 5.07 -6.55
C ILE A 38 -28.14 6.24 -5.59
N ARG A 39 -29.00 7.21 -5.87
CA ARG A 39 -29.42 8.20 -4.88
C ARG A 39 -30.07 7.47 -3.70
N GLY A 40 -29.42 7.48 -2.54
CA GLY A 40 -30.12 7.22 -1.29
C GLY A 40 -29.59 6.16 -0.35
N THR A 41 -28.57 5.37 -0.70
CA THR A 41 -28.01 4.39 0.25
C THR A 41 -26.59 4.05 -0.14
N THR A 42 -25.68 4.39 0.69
CA THR A 42 -24.36 3.81 0.95
C THR A 42 -23.24 4.83 1.02
N THR A 43 -22.77 4.96 2.18
CA THR A 43 -21.61 5.67 2.68
C THR A 43 -20.30 4.92 2.42
N ASP A 44 -20.27 3.91 1.58
CA ASP A 44 -19.08 3.13 1.31
C ASP A 44 -18.24 3.77 0.19
N PRO A 45 -16.92 3.92 0.38
CA PRO A 45 -16.03 4.45 -0.65
C PRO A 45 -16.01 3.49 -1.86
N VAL A 46 -16.17 4.06 -3.05
CA VAL A 46 -16.11 3.28 -4.30
C VAL A 46 -14.64 3.05 -4.65
N SER A 47 -14.29 1.79 -4.90
CA SER A 47 -12.93 1.42 -5.30
C SER A 47 -12.91 0.86 -6.71
N LYS A 48 -11.95 1.29 -7.54
CA LYS A 48 -11.75 0.79 -8.90
C LYS A 48 -10.30 0.36 -9.11
N ALA A 49 -10.11 -0.87 -9.53
CA ALA A 49 -8.82 -1.43 -9.88
C ALA A 49 -8.44 -1.07 -11.32
N MET A 50 -7.20 -0.66 -11.54
CA MET A 50 -6.67 -0.30 -12.87
C MET A 50 -5.14 -0.37 -12.90
N GLU A 51 -4.58 -0.10 -14.08
CA GLU A 51 -3.16 0.14 -14.24
C GLU A 51 -2.90 1.64 -14.39
N LEU A 52 -1.97 2.17 -13.60
CA LEU A 52 -1.59 3.57 -13.62
C LEU A 52 -0.07 3.70 -13.76
N LEU A 53 0.41 4.04 -14.95
CA LEU A 53 1.84 4.25 -15.17
C LEU A 53 2.29 5.59 -14.57
N PRO A 54 3.46 5.63 -13.90
CA PRO A 54 4.46 4.56 -13.75
C PRO A 54 4.28 3.63 -12.53
N LEU A 55 3.21 3.79 -11.72
CA LEU A 55 2.98 2.98 -10.50
C LEU A 55 2.67 1.49 -10.80
N GLY A 56 2.10 1.18 -11.98
CA GLY A 56 1.63 -0.16 -12.30
C GLY A 56 0.20 -0.43 -11.79
N PRO A 57 -0.09 -1.65 -11.26
CA PRO A 57 -1.42 -2.00 -10.79
C PRO A 57 -1.82 -1.21 -9.53
N VAL A 58 -2.93 -0.48 -9.59
CA VAL A 58 -3.44 0.32 -8.48
C VAL A 58 -4.92 0.05 -8.22
N THR A 59 -5.37 0.43 -7.04
CA THR A 59 -6.79 0.55 -6.70
C THR A 59 -7.06 2.00 -6.31
N ILE A 60 -7.86 2.70 -7.09
CA ILE A 60 -8.31 4.06 -6.75
C ILE A 60 -9.49 3.95 -5.79
N ILE A 61 -9.39 4.64 -4.66
CA ILE A 61 -10.45 4.78 -3.67
C ILE A 61 -10.92 6.23 -3.72
N ASP A 62 -12.13 6.44 -4.24
CA ASP A 62 -12.75 7.77 -4.24
C ASP A 62 -13.56 7.95 -2.97
N THR A 63 -13.30 9.05 -2.27
CA THR A 63 -14.10 9.45 -1.12
C THR A 63 -15.18 10.43 -1.56
N PRO A 64 -16.41 10.33 -1.03
CA PRO A 64 -17.39 11.39 -1.21
C PRO A 64 -16.77 12.73 -0.84
N GLY A 65 -16.99 13.77 -1.66
CA GLY A 65 -16.50 15.11 -1.34
C GLY A 65 -17.03 15.56 0.02
N PHE A 66 -16.17 16.13 0.83
CA PHE A 66 -16.58 16.65 2.12
C PHE A 66 -17.35 17.97 1.89
N ASP A 67 -18.59 18.04 2.37
CA ASP A 67 -19.37 19.25 2.32
C ASP A 67 -18.93 20.20 3.46
N ASP A 68 -18.79 21.49 3.15
CA ASP A 68 -18.45 22.53 4.12
C ASP A 68 -19.61 22.83 5.10
N GLU A 69 -20.82 22.37 4.80
CA GLU A 69 -22.01 22.69 5.58
C GLU A 69 -22.39 21.57 6.56
N GLY A 70 -22.06 21.79 7.81
CA GLY A 70 -22.92 21.43 8.94
C GLY A 70 -22.87 20.01 9.50
N THR A 71 -22.14 19.06 8.97
CA THR A 71 -21.99 17.76 9.62
C THR A 71 -20.69 17.68 10.40
N LEU A 72 -20.88 17.68 11.72
CA LEU A 72 -19.93 17.42 12.78
C LEU A 72 -18.58 16.88 12.33
N GLY A 73 -17.52 17.66 12.57
CA GLY A 73 -16.13 17.30 12.26
C GLY A 73 -15.73 15.89 12.70
N ALA A 74 -16.32 15.38 13.78
CA ALA A 74 -16.06 14.03 14.29
C ALA A 74 -16.46 12.89 13.32
N GLU A 75 -17.59 13.02 12.61
CA GLU A 75 -18.01 11.98 11.66
C GLU A 75 -17.16 11.98 10.38
N ARG A 76 -16.78 13.19 9.90
CA ARG A 76 -15.85 13.36 8.79
C ARG A 76 -14.49 12.73 9.11
N VAL A 77 -13.93 13.05 10.28
CA VAL A 77 -12.68 12.47 10.77
C VAL A 77 -12.78 10.94 10.85
N ARG A 78 -13.88 10.40 11.38
CA ARG A 78 -14.10 8.96 11.46
C ARG A 78 -14.12 8.30 10.08
N ARG A 79 -14.85 8.87 9.12
CA ARG A 79 -14.93 8.35 7.74
C ARG A 79 -13.58 8.43 7.04
N THR A 80 -12.86 9.55 7.18
CA THR A 80 -11.50 9.68 6.64
C THR A 80 -10.58 8.60 7.20
N LYS A 81 -10.58 8.40 8.53
CA LYS A 81 -9.77 7.36 9.17
C LYS A 81 -10.12 5.94 8.70
N GLN A 82 -11.39 5.66 8.41
CA GLN A 82 -11.82 4.37 7.85
C GLN A 82 -11.28 4.13 6.44
N VAL A 83 -11.32 5.16 5.58
CA VAL A 83 -10.77 5.06 4.22
C VAL A 83 -9.25 4.91 4.27
N LEU A 84 -8.58 5.68 5.11
CA LEU A 84 -7.12 5.64 5.27
C LEU A 84 -6.61 4.26 5.74
N ASN A 85 -7.41 3.49 6.47
CA ASN A 85 -7.06 2.12 6.84
C ASN A 85 -6.90 1.17 5.62
N ARG A 86 -7.33 1.61 4.44
CA ARG A 86 -7.24 0.86 3.18
C ARG A 86 -6.42 1.61 2.13
N THR A 87 -5.71 2.65 2.53
CA THR A 87 -5.00 3.56 1.64
C THR A 87 -3.49 3.43 1.90
N ASP A 88 -2.73 3.17 0.86
CA ASP A 88 -1.26 3.12 0.93
C ASP A 88 -0.66 4.50 0.67
N VAL A 89 -1.30 5.33 -0.15
CA VAL A 89 -0.92 6.72 -0.42
C VAL A 89 -2.15 7.60 -0.57
N ALA A 90 -2.17 8.75 0.08
CA ALA A 90 -3.27 9.71 0.00
C ALA A 90 -2.97 10.83 -1.01
N VAL A 91 -3.97 11.20 -1.78
CA VAL A 91 -3.97 12.39 -2.65
C VAL A 91 -4.98 13.38 -2.10
N LEU A 92 -4.51 14.58 -1.73
CA LEU A 92 -5.38 15.68 -1.38
C LEU A 92 -5.54 16.61 -2.57
N VAL A 93 -6.76 16.78 -3.05
CA VAL A 93 -7.07 17.71 -4.15
C VAL A 93 -7.53 19.03 -3.55
N VAL A 94 -6.80 20.10 -3.84
CA VAL A 94 -7.04 21.47 -3.37
C VAL A 94 -7.30 22.38 -4.58
N ASP A 95 -8.22 23.32 -4.46
CA ASP A 95 -8.38 24.39 -5.43
C ASP A 95 -7.21 25.37 -5.29
N ALA A 96 -6.39 25.51 -6.33
CA ALA A 96 -5.20 26.37 -6.31
C ALA A 96 -5.51 27.83 -5.99
N ALA A 97 -6.72 28.32 -6.35
CA ALA A 97 -7.12 29.69 -6.07
C ALA A 97 -7.52 29.90 -4.58
N ALA A 98 -8.09 28.89 -3.95
CA ALA A 98 -8.45 28.94 -2.53
C ALA A 98 -7.25 28.66 -1.61
N GLY A 99 -6.27 27.90 -2.10
CA GLY A 99 -5.16 27.39 -1.29
C GLY A 99 -5.64 26.40 -0.22
N ASN A 100 -4.75 26.04 0.69
CA ASN A 100 -5.07 25.11 1.78
C ASN A 100 -6.02 25.76 2.80
N THR A 101 -7.23 25.25 2.87
CA THR A 101 -8.24 25.62 3.87
C THR A 101 -7.93 24.97 5.22
N ASP A 102 -8.67 25.35 6.27
CA ASP A 102 -8.56 24.70 7.59
C ASP A 102 -8.91 23.21 7.52
N CYS A 103 -9.90 22.87 6.68
CA CYS A 103 -10.29 21.49 6.42
C CYS A 103 -9.18 20.66 5.74
N ASP A 104 -8.48 21.25 4.78
CA ASP A 104 -7.35 20.59 4.11
C ASP A 104 -6.19 20.37 5.09
N ARG A 105 -5.92 21.35 5.95
CA ARG A 105 -4.93 21.22 7.03
C ARG A 105 -5.28 20.14 8.04
N GLU A 106 -6.57 20.00 8.38
CA GLU A 106 -7.07 18.92 9.24
C GLU A 106 -6.85 17.54 8.59
N LEU A 107 -7.16 17.40 7.29
CA LEU A 107 -6.92 16.17 6.54
C LEU A 107 -5.44 15.79 6.50
N ILE A 108 -4.56 16.75 6.21
CA ILE A 108 -3.10 16.55 6.25
C ILE A 108 -2.65 16.12 7.66
N GLY A 109 -3.23 16.71 8.71
CA GLY A 109 -2.98 16.31 10.09
C GLY A 109 -3.32 14.84 10.35
N ILE A 110 -4.46 14.37 9.82
CA ILE A 110 -4.89 12.97 9.94
C ILE A 110 -3.96 12.02 9.14
N PHE A 111 -3.50 12.43 7.94
CA PHE A 111 -2.55 11.64 7.16
C PHE A 111 -1.24 11.44 7.93
N LYS A 112 -0.72 12.51 8.53
CA LYS A 112 0.49 12.48 9.37
C LYS A 112 0.30 11.65 10.64
N GLU A 113 -0.85 11.79 11.32
CA GLU A 113 -1.18 11.00 12.53
C GLU A 113 -1.17 9.50 12.24
N LYS A 114 -1.61 9.11 11.03
CA LYS A 114 -1.68 7.72 10.60
C LYS A 114 -0.45 7.23 9.84
N ASP A 115 0.56 8.06 9.70
CA ASP A 115 1.79 7.75 8.95
C ASP A 115 1.49 7.33 7.49
N ILE A 116 0.50 7.97 6.86
CA ILE A 116 0.14 7.72 5.47
C ILE A 116 0.87 8.74 4.59
N PRO A 117 1.69 8.30 3.63
CA PRO A 117 2.30 9.18 2.65
C PRO A 117 1.24 9.92 1.86
N TYR A 118 1.48 11.18 1.58
CA TYR A 118 0.50 11.98 0.84
C TYR A 118 1.15 12.93 -0.15
N LEU A 119 0.40 13.29 -1.18
CA LEU A 119 0.75 14.30 -2.18
C LEU A 119 -0.44 15.23 -2.37
N VAL A 120 -0.19 16.54 -2.44
CA VAL A 120 -1.24 17.54 -2.71
C VAL A 120 -1.30 17.82 -4.21
N ALA A 121 -2.50 17.73 -4.80
CA ALA A 121 -2.79 18.17 -6.16
C ALA A 121 -3.46 19.54 -6.11
N TYR A 122 -2.71 20.60 -6.39
CA TYR A 122 -3.26 21.95 -6.51
C TYR A 122 -3.92 22.10 -7.88
N ASN A 123 -5.20 21.78 -7.93
CA ASN A 123 -6.00 21.78 -9.16
C ASN A 123 -6.44 23.18 -9.58
N LYS A 124 -6.85 23.32 -10.84
CA LYS A 124 -7.21 24.60 -11.49
C LYS A 124 -6.03 25.58 -11.57
N ALA A 125 -4.82 25.03 -11.70
CA ALA A 125 -3.61 25.83 -11.86
C ALA A 125 -3.63 26.70 -13.15
N ASP A 126 -4.45 26.35 -14.13
CA ASP A 126 -4.71 27.15 -15.33
C ASP A 126 -5.36 28.52 -15.04
N LEU A 127 -5.96 28.70 -13.87
CA LEU A 127 -6.55 29.96 -13.41
C LEU A 127 -5.57 30.82 -12.61
N GLN A 128 -4.36 30.33 -12.35
CA GLN A 128 -3.33 31.04 -11.59
C GLN A 128 -2.44 31.88 -12.53
N PRO A 129 -1.79 32.94 -12.00
CA PRO A 129 -0.75 33.66 -12.72
C PRO A 129 0.37 32.73 -13.23
N ALA A 130 0.98 33.06 -14.36
CA ALA A 130 2.02 32.20 -14.98
C ALA A 130 3.26 31.98 -14.12
N ASP A 131 3.52 32.84 -13.17
CA ASP A 131 4.62 32.79 -12.21
C ASP A 131 4.24 32.11 -10.87
N TRP A 132 2.99 31.65 -10.74
CA TRP A 132 2.56 30.95 -9.55
C TRP A 132 3.20 29.57 -9.45
N VAL A 133 3.72 29.25 -8.27
CA VAL A 133 4.36 27.98 -7.98
C VAL A 133 3.59 27.28 -6.86
N ALA A 134 3.30 26.00 -7.05
CA ALA A 134 2.67 25.20 -6.02
C ALA A 134 3.59 25.07 -4.80
N PRO A 135 3.02 24.97 -3.59
CA PRO A 135 3.77 24.62 -2.38
C PRO A 135 4.58 23.33 -2.53
N ALA A 136 5.67 23.21 -1.78
CA ALA A 136 6.64 22.11 -1.91
C ALA A 136 6.06 20.70 -1.65
N ASP A 137 4.95 20.63 -0.89
CA ASP A 137 4.23 19.38 -0.57
C ASP A 137 3.26 18.92 -1.66
N GLY A 138 3.20 19.65 -2.81
CA GLY A 138 2.25 19.35 -3.86
C GLY A 138 2.74 19.65 -5.28
N VAL A 139 1.84 19.43 -6.23
CA VAL A 139 2.04 19.67 -7.66
C VAL A 139 0.90 20.53 -8.20
N ALA A 140 1.25 21.53 -9.03
CA ALA A 140 0.29 22.29 -9.80
C ALA A 140 -0.30 21.41 -10.92
N VAL A 141 -1.62 21.26 -10.94
CA VAL A 141 -2.30 20.49 -11.98
C VAL A 141 -3.50 21.26 -12.52
N SER A 142 -3.84 21.01 -13.76
CA SER A 142 -5.12 21.39 -14.33
C SER A 142 -5.80 20.14 -14.91
N ALA A 143 -6.83 19.69 -14.24
CA ALA A 143 -7.63 18.59 -14.76
C ALA A 143 -8.36 18.94 -16.06
N LEU A 144 -8.56 20.23 -16.32
CA LEU A 144 -9.20 20.73 -17.55
C LEU A 144 -8.27 20.65 -18.76
N THR A 145 -7.01 21.10 -18.59
CA THR A 145 -6.05 21.20 -19.71
C THR A 145 -5.10 20.03 -19.78
N GLY A 146 -5.01 19.21 -18.72
CA GLY A 146 -4.04 18.13 -18.57
C GLY A 146 -2.65 18.59 -18.12
N ALA A 147 -2.45 19.90 -17.91
CA ALA A 147 -1.17 20.43 -17.45
C ALA A 147 -0.80 19.87 -16.07
N GLY A 148 0.48 19.53 -15.86
CA GLY A 148 1.00 19.01 -14.61
C GLY A 148 0.62 17.57 -14.27
N ILE A 149 -0.30 16.92 -15.00
CA ILE A 149 -0.78 15.55 -14.69
C ILE A 149 0.35 14.51 -14.80
N LYS A 150 1.24 14.65 -15.77
CA LYS A 150 2.39 13.73 -15.89
C LYS A 150 3.33 13.86 -14.69
N GLU A 151 3.74 15.07 -14.35
CA GLU A 151 4.58 15.34 -13.19
C GLU A 151 3.94 14.83 -11.90
N PHE A 152 2.63 15.04 -11.75
CA PHE A 152 1.87 14.54 -10.61
C PHE A 152 1.95 13.01 -10.50
N LYS A 153 1.78 12.27 -11.62
CA LYS A 153 1.93 10.80 -11.64
C LYS A 153 3.33 10.35 -11.26
N ASP A 154 4.35 11.01 -11.78
CA ASP A 154 5.74 10.70 -11.50
C ASP A 154 6.04 10.93 -10.01
N ARG A 155 5.62 12.06 -9.43
CA ARG A 155 5.76 12.33 -8.00
C ARG A 155 4.92 11.41 -7.12
N LEU A 156 3.70 11.07 -7.54
CA LEU A 156 2.85 10.13 -6.84
C LEU A 156 3.52 8.75 -6.77
N ALA A 157 4.17 8.31 -7.85
CA ALA A 157 4.93 7.07 -7.86
C ALA A 157 6.08 7.10 -6.86
N VAL A 158 6.84 8.18 -6.82
CA VAL A 158 7.90 8.36 -5.83
C VAL A 158 7.32 8.34 -4.42
N THR A 159 6.26 9.11 -4.15
CA THR A 159 5.61 9.18 -2.82
C THR A 159 5.11 7.81 -2.36
N ALA A 160 4.48 7.04 -3.26
CA ALA A 160 3.99 5.70 -2.95
C ALA A 160 5.12 4.70 -2.66
N HIS A 161 6.33 4.92 -3.21
CA HIS A 161 7.49 4.05 -2.99
C HIS A 161 8.41 4.56 -1.86
N THR A 162 8.36 5.86 -1.50
CA THR A 162 9.30 6.46 -0.53
C THR A 162 8.97 6.08 0.90
N GLU A 163 7.73 5.77 1.23
CA GLU A 163 7.35 5.30 2.56
C GLU A 163 6.84 3.85 2.58
N GLY A 164 6.80 3.19 1.44
CA GLY A 164 7.14 1.81 1.38
C GLY A 164 8.64 1.63 1.66
N ALA A 165 9.23 2.39 2.63
CA ALA A 165 10.41 1.94 3.33
C ALA A 165 9.99 0.60 3.91
N GLU A 166 9.92 -0.31 2.97
CA GLU A 166 10.02 -1.73 3.12
C GLU A 166 9.47 -2.17 4.48
N LYS A 167 8.14 -2.12 4.63
CA LYS A 167 7.53 -3.05 5.57
C LYS A 167 8.01 -4.40 5.09
N ARG A 168 9.16 -4.81 5.57
CA ARG A 168 9.75 -6.10 5.21
C ARG A 168 9.08 -7.16 6.04
N ILE A 169 8.69 -8.23 5.39
CA ILE A 169 8.11 -9.40 6.08
C ILE A 169 9.17 -10.00 6.99
N VAL A 170 10.39 -10.13 6.48
CA VAL A 170 11.52 -10.77 7.14
C VAL A 170 12.85 -10.06 6.90
N GLY A 171 12.94 -9.21 5.88
CA GLY A 171 14.19 -8.60 5.42
C GLY A 171 14.91 -7.77 6.47
N ASP A 172 14.20 -7.18 7.44
CA ASP A 172 14.78 -6.45 8.58
C ASP A 172 15.31 -7.37 9.70
N LEU A 173 15.00 -8.66 9.64
CA LEU A 173 15.48 -9.69 10.59
C LEU A 173 16.71 -10.45 10.08
N ILE A 174 17.11 -10.24 8.82
CA ILE A 174 18.18 -10.97 8.16
C ILE A 174 19.18 -10.00 7.50
N ARG A 175 20.32 -10.52 7.09
CA ARG A 175 21.38 -9.76 6.42
C ARG A 175 21.71 -10.34 5.07
N PRO A 176 22.26 -9.57 4.13
CA PRO A 176 22.79 -10.10 2.88
C PRO A 176 23.70 -11.30 3.10
N GLY A 177 23.48 -12.36 2.32
CA GLY A 177 24.23 -13.62 2.42
C GLY A 177 23.77 -14.57 3.53
N ASP A 178 22.75 -14.24 4.33
CA ASP A 178 22.20 -15.16 5.30
C ASP A 178 21.42 -16.29 4.65
N PHE A 179 21.36 -17.45 5.34
CA PHE A 179 20.49 -18.56 4.95
C PHE A 179 19.19 -18.49 5.77
N VAL A 180 18.06 -18.56 5.07
CA VAL A 180 16.73 -18.64 5.65
C VAL A 180 16.05 -19.92 5.20
N VAL A 181 15.63 -20.75 6.12
CA VAL A 181 14.96 -22.02 5.80
C VAL A 181 13.45 -21.84 5.93
N LEU A 182 12.74 -22.00 4.82
CA LEU A 182 11.29 -21.95 4.76
C LEU A 182 10.74 -23.38 4.75
N VAL A 183 10.09 -23.78 5.82
CA VAL A 183 9.48 -25.10 5.95
C VAL A 183 8.02 -25.03 5.53
N THR A 184 7.71 -25.62 4.39
CA THR A 184 6.37 -25.57 3.79
C THR A 184 5.76 -26.97 3.79
N PRO A 185 4.79 -27.24 4.70
CA PRO A 185 4.07 -28.50 4.65
C PRO A 185 3.28 -28.58 3.33
N ILE A 186 3.33 -29.75 2.71
CA ILE A 186 2.52 -30.02 1.53
C ILE A 186 1.38 -30.94 1.96
N ASP A 187 0.27 -30.32 2.32
CA ASP A 187 -0.96 -31.05 2.65
C ASP A 187 -1.91 -31.15 1.45
N SER A 188 -2.98 -31.91 1.63
CA SER A 188 -4.01 -32.11 0.61
C SER A 188 -4.87 -30.86 0.36
N ALA A 189 -4.81 -29.86 1.24
CA ALA A 189 -5.55 -28.61 1.12
C ALA A 189 -4.78 -27.55 0.31
N ALA A 190 -3.45 -27.71 0.15
CA ALA A 190 -2.67 -26.82 -0.69
C ALA A 190 -2.96 -27.06 -2.17
N PRO A 191 -3.15 -26.02 -3.00
CA PRO A 191 -3.32 -26.18 -4.43
C PRO A 191 -2.11 -26.89 -5.02
N LYS A 192 -2.31 -28.00 -5.75
CA LYS A 192 -1.24 -28.76 -6.37
C LYS A 192 -0.34 -27.85 -7.21
N GLY A 193 0.95 -27.89 -6.96
CA GLY A 193 1.97 -27.17 -7.72
C GLY A 193 2.16 -25.69 -7.40
N ARG A 194 1.60 -25.18 -6.29
CA ARG A 194 1.76 -23.77 -5.89
C ARG A 194 2.10 -23.65 -4.41
N LEU A 195 2.99 -22.71 -4.09
CA LEU A 195 3.14 -22.18 -2.75
C LEU A 195 1.97 -21.21 -2.48
N ILE A 196 1.51 -21.12 -1.24
CA ILE A 196 0.50 -20.12 -0.84
C ILE A 196 1.13 -18.72 -0.78
N LEU A 197 0.29 -17.69 -0.91
CA LEU A 197 0.74 -16.31 -1.01
C LEU A 197 1.71 -15.88 0.11
N PRO A 198 1.46 -16.14 1.41
CA PRO A 198 2.42 -15.80 2.47
C PRO A 198 3.80 -16.41 2.28
N GLN A 199 3.88 -17.65 1.81
CA GLN A 199 5.15 -18.35 1.54
C GLN A 199 5.89 -17.70 0.36
N GLN A 200 5.18 -17.36 -0.72
CA GLN A 200 5.75 -16.68 -1.89
C GLN A 200 6.28 -15.30 -1.54
N GLN A 201 5.49 -14.50 -0.82
CA GLN A 201 5.85 -13.14 -0.41
C GLN A 201 7.07 -13.15 0.53
N THR A 202 7.09 -14.06 1.50
CA THR A 202 8.25 -14.20 2.41
C THR A 202 9.50 -14.62 1.65
N LEU A 203 9.40 -15.59 0.73
CA LEU A 203 10.54 -16.02 -0.09
C LEU A 203 11.05 -14.86 -0.95
N ARG A 204 10.14 -14.08 -1.54
CA ARG A 204 10.50 -12.91 -2.34
C ARG A 204 11.24 -11.87 -1.49
N ASP A 205 10.77 -11.57 -0.30
CA ASP A 205 11.42 -10.62 0.61
C ASP A 205 12.81 -11.09 1.08
N VAL A 206 13.01 -12.41 1.27
CA VAL A 206 14.34 -13.00 1.52
C VAL A 206 15.28 -12.70 0.35
N LEU A 207 14.83 -12.90 -0.89
CA LEU A 207 15.65 -12.67 -2.09
C LEU A 207 15.93 -11.19 -2.31
N ASP A 208 14.94 -10.31 -2.09
CA ASP A 208 15.08 -8.86 -2.19
C ASP A 208 16.02 -8.29 -1.09
N SER A 209 16.32 -9.09 -0.07
CA SER A 209 17.30 -8.78 1.00
C SER A 209 18.69 -9.34 0.72
N ASP A 210 18.98 -9.79 -0.51
CA ASP A 210 20.24 -10.45 -0.89
C ASP A 210 20.60 -11.66 -0.01
N ALA A 211 19.59 -12.31 0.58
CA ALA A 211 19.74 -13.53 1.37
C ALA A 211 19.36 -14.77 0.55
N THR A 212 19.69 -15.96 1.05
CA THR A 212 19.42 -17.24 0.38
C THR A 212 18.22 -17.91 1.04
N GLY A 213 17.14 -18.13 0.28
CA GLY A 213 15.96 -18.89 0.71
C GLY A 213 16.11 -20.38 0.38
N ILE A 214 15.96 -21.24 1.39
CA ILE A 214 15.99 -22.70 1.24
C ILE A 214 14.61 -23.22 1.60
N VAL A 215 13.90 -23.77 0.62
CA VAL A 215 12.52 -24.24 0.80
C VAL A 215 12.55 -25.76 0.96
N VAL A 216 11.99 -26.27 2.07
CA VAL A 216 11.97 -27.69 2.41
C VAL A 216 10.60 -28.10 2.95
N LYS A 217 10.31 -29.40 2.88
CA LYS A 217 9.19 -29.98 3.61
C LYS A 217 9.58 -30.21 5.08
N GLU A 218 8.58 -30.28 5.96
CA GLU A 218 8.80 -30.56 7.38
C GLU A 218 9.56 -31.87 7.63
N THR A 219 9.50 -32.85 6.71
CA THR A 219 10.22 -34.12 6.82
C THR A 219 11.69 -34.03 6.44
N GLY A 220 12.08 -33.02 5.66
CA GLY A 220 13.45 -32.81 5.21
C GLY A 220 14.26 -31.82 6.04
N LEU A 221 13.67 -31.18 7.03
CA LEU A 221 14.31 -30.08 7.76
C LEU A 221 15.61 -30.51 8.46
N ARG A 222 15.57 -31.60 9.22
CA ARG A 222 16.73 -32.09 9.99
C ARG A 222 17.93 -32.40 9.10
N GLU A 223 17.69 -33.11 7.98
CA GLU A 223 18.73 -33.44 7.00
C GLU A 223 19.29 -32.20 6.32
N THR A 224 18.41 -31.27 5.96
CA THR A 224 18.80 -29.97 5.37
C THR A 224 19.69 -29.20 6.34
N LEU A 225 19.28 -29.03 7.59
CA LEU A 225 20.08 -28.32 8.60
C LEU A 225 21.45 -28.96 8.83
N ALA A 226 21.52 -30.30 8.82
CA ALA A 226 22.78 -31.02 8.96
C ALA A 226 23.69 -30.86 7.72
N SER A 227 23.12 -30.64 6.55
CA SER A 227 23.86 -30.53 5.28
C SER A 227 24.30 -29.08 4.97
N LEU A 228 23.72 -28.09 5.65
CA LEU A 228 24.09 -26.69 5.46
C LEU A 228 25.48 -26.46 6.07
N GLY A 229 26.42 -26.01 5.26
CA GLY A 229 27.77 -25.62 5.74
C GLY A 229 27.79 -24.35 6.59
N LYS A 230 26.64 -23.67 6.75
CA LYS A 230 26.46 -22.44 7.52
C LYS A 230 25.15 -22.54 8.30
N LYS A 231 25.19 -22.11 9.56
CA LYS A 231 23.99 -21.99 10.38
C LYS A 231 22.99 -21.02 9.76
N PRO A 232 21.70 -21.37 9.60
CA PRO A 232 20.71 -20.44 9.11
C PRO A 232 20.42 -19.33 10.13
N ALA A 233 20.16 -18.14 9.64
CA ALA A 233 19.79 -16.99 10.45
C ALA A 233 18.35 -17.11 11.00
N LEU A 234 17.48 -17.84 10.27
CA LEU A 234 16.09 -17.98 10.62
C LEU A 234 15.48 -19.23 9.98
N VAL A 235 14.60 -19.89 10.72
CA VAL A 235 13.68 -20.93 10.23
C VAL A 235 12.27 -20.39 10.28
N ILE A 236 11.49 -20.55 9.21
CA ILE A 236 10.12 -20.05 9.08
C ILE A 236 9.22 -21.23 8.71
N THR A 237 8.10 -21.42 9.39
CA THR A 237 7.18 -22.53 9.12
C THR A 237 5.71 -22.11 9.18
N ASP A 238 4.81 -22.96 8.75
CA ASP A 238 3.39 -22.81 9.00
C ASP A 238 3.02 -23.15 10.45
N SER A 239 2.01 -22.48 10.98
CA SER A 239 1.55 -22.69 12.35
C SER A 239 1.16 -24.15 12.64
N GLN A 240 0.65 -24.86 11.64
CA GLN A 240 0.25 -26.27 11.75
C GLN A 240 1.45 -27.21 11.95
N ALA A 241 2.61 -26.88 11.37
CA ALA A 241 3.82 -27.69 11.47
C ALA A 241 4.75 -27.25 12.61
N PHE A 242 4.41 -26.17 13.32
CA PHE A 242 5.30 -25.50 14.28
C PHE A 242 5.89 -26.44 15.33
N THR A 243 5.06 -27.28 15.97
CA THR A 243 5.51 -28.21 17.00
C THR A 243 6.58 -29.21 16.48
N LYS A 244 6.36 -29.75 15.28
CA LYS A 244 7.31 -30.68 14.65
C LYS A 244 8.59 -29.99 14.24
N VAL A 245 8.47 -28.83 13.62
CA VAL A 245 9.61 -28.03 13.16
C VAL A 245 10.45 -27.53 14.33
N SER A 246 9.81 -27.15 15.43
CA SER A 246 10.50 -26.75 16.66
C SER A 246 11.33 -27.87 17.25
N ALA A 247 10.84 -29.12 17.22
CA ALA A 247 11.58 -30.28 17.70
C ALA A 247 12.82 -30.61 16.83
N ASP A 248 12.81 -30.27 15.56
CA ASP A 248 13.91 -30.51 14.61
C ASP A 248 14.85 -29.31 14.44
N THR A 249 14.50 -28.14 14.99
CA THR A 249 15.30 -26.92 14.90
C THR A 249 16.19 -26.79 16.14
N PRO A 250 17.50 -26.58 16.00
CA PRO A 250 18.39 -26.34 17.13
C PRO A 250 17.96 -25.10 17.95
N GLU A 251 18.11 -25.17 19.29
CA GLU A 251 17.69 -24.10 20.21
C GLU A 251 18.33 -22.71 19.90
N ASP A 252 19.51 -22.74 19.32
CA ASP A 252 20.27 -21.55 18.97
C ASP A 252 19.93 -20.98 17.59
N VAL A 253 18.96 -21.58 16.86
CA VAL A 253 18.43 -21.08 15.59
C VAL A 253 17.06 -20.45 15.83
N PRO A 254 16.90 -19.14 15.53
CA PRO A 254 15.60 -18.49 15.63
C PRO A 254 14.53 -19.17 14.76
N LEU A 255 13.34 -19.35 15.33
CA LEU A 255 12.20 -19.97 14.67
C LEU A 255 10.97 -19.05 14.77
N THR A 256 10.26 -18.89 13.66
CA THR A 256 9.00 -18.15 13.60
C THR A 256 8.00 -18.81 12.65
N SER A 257 6.81 -18.23 12.51
CA SER A 257 5.82 -18.70 11.54
C SER A 257 5.46 -17.64 10.50
N PHE A 258 5.03 -18.08 9.32
CA PHE A 258 4.53 -17.17 8.29
C PHE A 258 3.39 -16.28 8.82
N SER A 259 2.50 -16.81 9.66
CA SER A 259 1.40 -16.04 10.24
C SER A 259 1.88 -14.93 11.18
N ILE A 260 2.92 -15.15 11.98
CA ILE A 260 3.53 -14.13 12.84
C ILE A 260 4.18 -13.04 11.99
N LEU A 261 4.95 -13.43 10.98
CA LEU A 261 5.58 -12.46 10.05
C LEU A 261 4.54 -11.62 9.31
N MET A 262 3.47 -12.24 8.82
CA MET A 262 2.38 -11.52 8.15
C MET A 262 1.59 -10.59 9.10
N ALA A 263 1.41 -10.98 10.36
CA ALA A 263 0.78 -10.12 11.35
C ALA A 263 1.66 -8.90 11.69
N ARG A 264 2.97 -9.07 11.66
CA ARG A 264 3.95 -7.99 11.84
C ARG A 264 4.03 -7.05 10.63
N TYR A 265 3.82 -7.59 9.43
CA TYR A 265 3.83 -6.84 8.16
C TYR A 265 2.59 -5.94 7.97
N LYS A 266 1.45 -6.30 8.55
CA LYS A 266 0.20 -5.51 8.51
C LYS A 266 0.24 -4.33 9.46
#